data_13dfd9031b43f362a1958b67c5c555c0
#
_entry.id   13dfd9031b43f362a1958b67c5c555c0
#
_cell.length_a   1.000
_cell.length_b   1.000
_cell.length_c   1.000
_cell.angle_alpha   90.00
_cell.angle_beta   90.00
_cell.angle_gamma   90.00
#
_symmetry.space_group_name_H-M   'P 1'
#
loop_
_entity.id
_entity.type
_entity.pdbx_description
1 polymer ?
#
loop_
_entity_poly.entity_id
_entity_poly.type
_entity_poly.pdbx_seq_one_letter_code
_entity_poly.pdbx_strand_id
1 'polypeptide(L)'
;MVKHWRLISLLALVPLLLSGCGKPFLSTLKPAGEVADKQYDLTVLSTLIMVVVVAVVSVIFFYVIVRFRRSRVGENTIPKQVEGNKFLEITWTVIPILLLIILVIPVVLYTLELADTSPMDKKGRKAEDALVVNVRANLYWWEFEYPDYRIITSQELIVPTDQRVYFNLKASDVKHSFWIPSVGGKLDTNTDNENKFFLTFDSKRSKEAGDMFFGKCAELCGPSHALMDFKVKTMSAKEFQGWTKEMKNYKSTTESDLAKQGEELFKEKNCLSCHAVEPNDKRAEAARTAPNLATFGERTKVAGVKESNEENVKAWLKDPESIKPGNKMTGTYPKLSDSETDALYEYLKGLKTESK
;
A
#
# COMPACT_ATOMS: atom_id res chain seq x y z
N MET A 1 6.01 -29.36 -42.61
CA MET A 1 5.57 -29.72 -41.24
C MET A 1 6.38 -29.02 -40.14
N VAL A 2 7.68 -28.83 -40.24
CA VAL A 2 8.56 -28.24 -39.19
C VAL A 2 8.24 -26.76 -38.88
N LYS A 3 7.67 -26.00 -39.83
CA LYS A 3 7.39 -24.55 -39.67
C LYS A 3 6.23 -24.25 -38.75
N HIS A 4 5.23 -25.11 -38.67
CA HIS A 4 4.06 -24.94 -37.81
C HIS A 4 4.34 -25.32 -36.34
N TRP A 5 5.20 -26.27 -36.08
CA TRP A 5 5.60 -26.67 -34.73
C TRP A 5 6.31 -25.55 -33.97
N ARG A 6 7.13 -24.76 -34.65
CA ARG A 6 7.80 -23.57 -34.07
C ARG A 6 6.79 -22.49 -33.66
N LEU A 7 5.73 -22.31 -34.45
CA LEU A 7 4.66 -21.37 -34.10
C LEU A 7 3.82 -21.86 -32.90
N ILE A 8 3.52 -23.16 -32.86
CA ILE A 8 2.80 -23.79 -31.75
C ILE A 8 3.63 -23.76 -30.48
N SER A 9 4.94 -23.99 -30.55
CA SER A 9 5.86 -23.89 -29.40
C SER A 9 5.98 -22.46 -28.87
N LEU A 10 6.00 -21.45 -29.75
CA LEU A 10 5.97 -20.04 -29.37
C LEU A 10 4.65 -19.64 -28.73
N LEU A 11 3.51 -20.10 -29.25
CA LEU A 11 2.19 -19.87 -28.67
C LEU A 11 2.00 -20.58 -27.32
N ALA A 12 2.62 -21.74 -27.12
CA ALA A 12 2.62 -22.47 -25.85
C ALA A 12 3.53 -21.81 -24.78
N LEU A 13 4.53 -21.02 -25.17
CA LEU A 13 5.37 -20.24 -24.27
C LEU A 13 4.70 -18.97 -23.74
N VAL A 14 3.72 -18.42 -24.47
CA VAL A 14 3.00 -17.20 -24.08
C VAL A 14 2.25 -17.36 -22.75
N PRO A 15 1.48 -18.45 -22.48
CA PRO A 15 0.85 -18.65 -21.17
C PRO A 15 1.85 -18.80 -20.02
N LEU A 16 3.03 -19.41 -20.28
CA LEU A 16 4.10 -19.55 -19.29
C LEU A 16 4.74 -18.20 -18.92
N LEU A 17 4.85 -17.28 -19.87
CA LEU A 17 5.35 -15.92 -19.63
C LEU A 17 4.29 -15.04 -18.95
N LEU A 18 2.99 -15.35 -19.13
CA LEU A 18 1.86 -14.64 -18.53
C LEU A 18 1.43 -15.23 -17.17
N SER A 19 2.01 -16.34 -16.73
CA SER A 19 1.70 -16.98 -15.44
C SER A 19 2.32 -16.28 -14.23
N GLY A 20 2.46 -14.97 -14.25
CA GLY A 20 2.89 -14.16 -13.12
C GLY A 20 1.87 -14.22 -11.97
N CYS A 21 2.05 -15.18 -11.06
CA CYS A 21 1.24 -15.28 -9.86
C CYS A 21 1.65 -14.20 -8.86
N GLY A 22 0.90 -13.11 -8.79
CA GLY A 22 1.06 -12.11 -7.75
C GLY A 22 0.91 -12.73 -6.34
N LYS A 23 1.62 -12.17 -5.34
CA LYS A 23 1.50 -12.61 -3.96
C LYS A 23 0.25 -12.01 -3.31
N PRO A 24 -0.55 -12.75 -2.52
CA PRO A 24 -1.80 -12.24 -1.94
C PRO A 24 -1.62 -10.97 -1.10
N PHE A 25 -0.50 -10.83 -0.41
CA PHE A 25 -0.24 -9.70 0.47
C PHE A 25 0.19 -8.41 -0.26
N LEU A 26 0.38 -8.43 -1.59
CA LEU A 26 0.91 -7.28 -2.35
C LEU A 26 0.28 -7.09 -3.74
N SER A 27 -0.35 -8.09 -4.32
CA SER A 27 -0.81 -8.02 -5.71
C SER A 27 -2.18 -7.36 -5.87
N THR A 28 -2.30 -6.36 -6.72
CA THR A 28 -3.58 -5.76 -7.15
C THR A 28 -4.46 -6.75 -7.93
N LEU A 29 -3.87 -7.82 -8.49
CA LEU A 29 -4.60 -8.88 -9.18
C LEU A 29 -5.13 -9.98 -8.24
N LYS A 30 -4.90 -9.82 -6.92
CA LYS A 30 -5.45 -10.66 -5.87
C LYS A 30 -6.15 -9.78 -4.84
N PRO A 31 -7.35 -9.27 -5.20
CA PRO A 31 -8.10 -8.35 -4.34
C PRO A 31 -8.45 -9.02 -3.02
N ALA A 32 -8.36 -8.26 -1.93
CA ALA A 32 -8.61 -8.73 -0.57
C ALA A 32 -9.57 -7.82 0.22
N GLY A 33 -10.39 -7.05 -0.48
CA GLY A 33 -11.39 -6.18 0.10
C GLY A 33 -12.33 -5.59 -0.94
N GLU A 34 -13.46 -5.01 -0.49
CA GLU A 34 -14.54 -4.46 -1.31
C GLU A 34 -14.03 -3.47 -2.38
N VAL A 35 -13.14 -2.55 -1.97
CA VAL A 35 -12.61 -1.53 -2.88
C VAL A 35 -11.76 -2.16 -3.98
N ALA A 36 -10.88 -3.08 -3.60
CA ALA A 36 -10.04 -3.80 -4.57
C ALA A 36 -10.85 -4.69 -5.50
N ASP A 37 -11.94 -5.33 -5.03
CA ASP A 37 -12.84 -6.13 -5.86
C ASP A 37 -13.47 -5.27 -6.97
N LYS A 38 -14.04 -4.12 -6.62
CA LYS A 38 -14.64 -3.20 -7.60
C LYS A 38 -13.63 -2.70 -8.64
N GLN A 39 -12.42 -2.37 -8.20
CA GLN A 39 -11.34 -1.95 -9.11
C GLN A 39 -10.87 -3.08 -10.01
N TYR A 40 -10.80 -4.30 -9.49
CA TYR A 40 -10.47 -5.49 -10.25
C TYR A 40 -11.53 -5.80 -11.32
N ASP A 41 -12.81 -5.76 -10.96
CA ASP A 41 -13.93 -5.98 -11.89
C ASP A 41 -13.91 -4.98 -13.04
N LEU A 42 -13.67 -3.69 -12.76
CA LEU A 42 -13.50 -2.67 -13.80
C LEU A 42 -12.27 -2.94 -14.68
N THR A 43 -11.19 -3.42 -14.08
CA THR A 43 -9.96 -3.78 -14.83
C THR A 43 -10.23 -4.96 -15.77
N VAL A 44 -10.94 -5.99 -15.31
CA VAL A 44 -11.31 -7.15 -16.14
C VAL A 44 -12.24 -6.70 -17.26
N LEU A 45 -13.30 -5.94 -16.96
CA LEU A 45 -14.26 -5.44 -17.96
C LEU A 45 -13.56 -4.60 -19.03
N SER A 46 -12.74 -3.63 -18.65
CA SER A 46 -12.00 -2.78 -19.58
C SER A 46 -11.01 -3.59 -20.44
N THR A 47 -10.32 -4.56 -19.82
CA THR A 47 -9.40 -5.44 -20.53
C THR A 47 -10.11 -6.29 -21.57
N LEU A 48 -11.27 -6.87 -21.25
CA LEU A 48 -12.07 -7.65 -22.19
C LEU A 48 -12.52 -6.80 -23.38
N ILE A 49 -13.03 -5.59 -23.13
CA ILE A 49 -13.40 -4.64 -24.20
C ILE A 49 -12.18 -4.35 -25.09
N MET A 50 -11.04 -4.04 -24.49
CA MET A 50 -9.82 -3.72 -25.25
C MET A 50 -9.30 -4.91 -26.06
N VAL A 51 -9.35 -6.13 -25.51
CA VAL A 51 -8.95 -7.35 -26.24
C VAL A 51 -9.83 -7.54 -27.49
N VAL A 52 -11.13 -7.33 -27.38
CA VAL A 52 -12.05 -7.42 -28.55
C VAL A 52 -11.70 -6.37 -29.60
N VAL A 53 -11.52 -5.10 -29.20
CA VAL A 53 -11.17 -4.02 -30.11
C VAL A 53 -9.83 -4.29 -30.80
N VAL A 54 -8.80 -4.67 -30.04
CA VAL A 54 -7.46 -4.99 -30.56
C VAL A 54 -7.52 -6.19 -31.53
N ALA A 55 -8.30 -7.21 -31.21
CA ALA A 55 -8.47 -8.39 -32.08
C ALA A 55 -9.11 -8.01 -33.42
N VAL A 56 -10.20 -7.22 -33.41
CA VAL A 56 -10.87 -6.75 -34.64
C VAL A 56 -9.92 -5.91 -35.50
N VAL A 57 -9.27 -4.92 -34.87
CA VAL A 57 -8.30 -4.04 -35.59
C VAL A 57 -7.13 -4.85 -36.13
N SER A 58 -6.60 -5.80 -35.39
CA SER A 58 -5.49 -6.68 -35.82
C SER A 58 -5.90 -7.55 -37.00
N VAL A 59 -7.09 -8.14 -36.98
CA VAL A 59 -7.59 -8.92 -38.11
C VAL A 59 -7.68 -8.10 -39.38
N ILE A 60 -8.26 -6.91 -39.30
CA ILE A 60 -8.35 -5.98 -40.44
C ILE A 60 -6.94 -5.58 -40.91
N PHE A 61 -6.06 -5.22 -40.01
CA PHE A 61 -4.68 -4.82 -40.30
C PHE A 61 -3.91 -5.94 -41.04
N PHE A 62 -3.90 -7.14 -40.50
CA PHE A 62 -3.20 -8.25 -41.13
C PHE A 62 -3.85 -8.65 -42.48
N TYR A 63 -5.20 -8.59 -42.59
CA TYR A 63 -5.87 -8.79 -43.85
C TYR A 63 -5.39 -7.77 -44.91
N VAL A 64 -5.36 -6.50 -44.58
CA VAL A 64 -4.94 -5.42 -45.49
C VAL A 64 -3.47 -5.62 -45.90
N ILE A 65 -2.57 -5.86 -44.98
CA ILE A 65 -1.14 -6.09 -45.28
C ILE A 65 -0.93 -7.31 -46.20
N VAL A 66 -1.62 -8.40 -45.94
CA VAL A 66 -1.47 -9.62 -46.75
C VAL A 66 -2.16 -9.47 -48.10
N ARG A 67 -3.35 -8.87 -48.16
CA ARG A 67 -4.15 -8.75 -49.40
C ARG A 67 -3.61 -7.68 -50.36
N PHE A 68 -3.18 -6.55 -49.84
CA PHE A 68 -2.73 -5.40 -50.62
C PHE A 68 -1.21 -5.25 -50.64
N ARG A 69 -0.49 -6.30 -50.37
CA ARG A 69 0.96 -6.33 -50.44
C ARG A 69 1.45 -5.99 -51.84
N ARG A 70 2.47 -5.12 -51.99
CA ARG A 70 3.04 -4.64 -53.24
C ARG A 70 3.35 -5.78 -54.24
N SER A 71 3.88 -6.90 -53.76
CA SER A 71 4.14 -8.09 -54.59
C SER A 71 2.88 -8.74 -55.16
N ARG A 72 1.70 -8.47 -54.65
CA ARG A 72 0.42 -9.02 -55.13
C ARG A 72 -0.36 -8.04 -55.99
N VAL A 73 -0.26 -6.74 -55.66
CA VAL A 73 -1.05 -5.69 -56.36
C VAL A 73 -0.31 -5.10 -57.52
N GLY A 74 1.03 -5.17 -57.54
CA GLY A 74 1.90 -4.60 -58.57
C GLY A 74 2.42 -3.22 -58.18
N GLU A 75 3.61 -2.85 -58.69
CA GLU A 75 4.29 -1.62 -58.26
C GLU A 75 3.60 -0.36 -58.77
N ASN A 76 2.97 -0.39 -59.94
CA ASN A 76 2.37 0.75 -60.60
C ASN A 76 0.82 0.78 -60.50
N THR A 77 0.25 -0.01 -59.61
CA THR A 77 -1.20 -0.02 -59.45
C THR A 77 -1.67 1.18 -58.65
N ILE A 78 -2.43 2.06 -59.28
CA ILE A 78 -3.09 3.19 -58.63
C ILE A 78 -4.42 2.65 -58.05
N PRO A 79 -4.64 2.73 -56.74
CA PRO A 79 -5.90 2.29 -56.12
C PRO A 79 -7.07 3.11 -56.67
N LYS A 80 -8.21 2.46 -56.92
CA LYS A 80 -9.44 3.14 -57.30
C LYS A 80 -9.87 4.08 -56.17
N GLN A 81 -10.16 5.34 -56.46
CA GLN A 81 -10.76 6.26 -55.50
C GLN A 81 -12.13 5.73 -55.07
N VAL A 82 -12.33 5.60 -53.76
CA VAL A 82 -13.58 5.17 -53.16
C VAL A 82 -14.12 6.30 -52.30
N GLU A 83 -15.38 6.65 -52.51
CA GLU A 83 -16.10 7.61 -51.66
C GLU A 83 -16.42 6.94 -50.30
N GLY A 84 -16.75 7.75 -49.29
CA GLY A 84 -17.13 7.29 -47.96
C GLY A 84 -18.32 6.32 -47.98
N ASN A 85 -18.42 5.47 -46.97
CA ASN A 85 -19.53 4.52 -46.77
C ASN A 85 -20.25 4.85 -45.47
N LYS A 86 -21.46 5.42 -45.57
CA LYS A 86 -22.25 5.86 -44.42
C LYS A 86 -22.54 4.73 -43.42
N PHE A 87 -22.73 3.49 -43.89
CA PHE A 87 -22.93 2.35 -42.99
C PHE A 87 -21.68 2.08 -42.14
N LEU A 88 -20.52 2.06 -42.77
CA LEU A 88 -19.26 1.86 -42.02
C LEU A 88 -19.00 3.05 -41.07
N GLU A 89 -19.24 4.30 -41.51
CA GLU A 89 -19.07 5.47 -40.68
C GLU A 89 -19.93 5.41 -39.41
N ILE A 90 -21.21 5.06 -39.55
CA ILE A 90 -22.13 4.88 -38.42
C ILE A 90 -21.63 3.72 -37.53
N THR A 91 -21.23 2.62 -38.14
CA THR A 91 -20.80 1.41 -37.40
C THR A 91 -19.59 1.69 -36.50
N TRP A 92 -18.52 2.30 -37.06
CA TRP A 92 -17.32 2.58 -36.27
C TRP A 92 -17.47 3.76 -35.29
N THR A 93 -18.55 4.53 -35.38
CA THR A 93 -18.91 5.57 -34.42
C THR A 93 -19.79 5.02 -33.31
N VAL A 94 -20.85 4.28 -33.66
CA VAL A 94 -21.86 3.81 -32.69
C VAL A 94 -21.31 2.69 -31.80
N ILE A 95 -20.58 1.72 -32.37
CA ILE A 95 -20.05 0.60 -31.59
C ILE A 95 -19.13 1.05 -30.46
N PRO A 96 -18.09 1.90 -30.70
CA PRO A 96 -17.26 2.41 -29.59
C PRO A 96 -18.05 3.22 -28.55
N ILE A 97 -19.04 4.00 -28.96
CA ILE A 97 -19.90 4.73 -28.01
C ILE A 97 -20.65 3.76 -27.09
N LEU A 98 -21.22 2.68 -27.63
CA LEU A 98 -21.91 1.67 -26.82
C LEU A 98 -20.95 0.96 -25.86
N LEU A 99 -19.72 0.63 -26.29
CA LEU A 99 -18.70 0.02 -25.44
C LEU A 99 -18.28 0.99 -24.32
N LEU A 100 -18.16 2.30 -24.60
CA LEU A 100 -17.87 3.31 -23.58
C LEU A 100 -19.03 3.43 -22.58
N ILE A 101 -20.29 3.39 -23.01
CA ILE A 101 -21.46 3.44 -22.12
C ILE A 101 -21.44 2.25 -21.16
N ILE A 102 -21.15 1.03 -21.67
CA ILE A 102 -21.03 -0.18 -20.85
C ILE A 102 -19.97 0.00 -19.74
N LEU A 103 -18.86 0.68 -20.03
CA LEU A 103 -17.78 0.93 -19.06
C LEU A 103 -18.12 2.09 -18.10
N VAL A 104 -18.70 3.18 -18.60
CA VAL A 104 -18.96 4.40 -17.82
C VAL A 104 -19.98 4.16 -16.71
N ILE A 105 -21.02 3.35 -16.95
CA ILE A 105 -22.04 3.08 -15.94
C ILE A 105 -21.45 2.53 -14.64
N PRO A 106 -20.72 1.39 -14.63
CA PRO A 106 -20.14 0.88 -13.39
C PRO A 106 -19.04 1.81 -12.83
N VAL A 107 -18.28 2.53 -13.67
CA VAL A 107 -17.30 3.51 -13.20
C VAL A 107 -17.97 4.60 -12.37
N VAL A 108 -19.06 5.20 -12.86
CA VAL A 108 -19.79 6.24 -12.13
C VAL A 108 -20.38 5.71 -10.83
N LEU A 109 -21.04 4.55 -10.88
CA LEU A 109 -21.67 3.93 -9.70
C LEU A 109 -20.63 3.64 -8.60
N TYR A 110 -19.51 3.01 -8.96
CA TYR A 110 -18.45 2.70 -7.99
C TYR A 110 -17.74 3.96 -7.48
N THR A 111 -17.55 4.97 -8.32
CA THR A 111 -16.97 6.24 -7.88
C THR A 111 -17.84 6.92 -6.82
N LEU A 112 -19.16 6.98 -7.03
CA LEU A 112 -20.08 7.57 -6.06
C LEU A 112 -20.13 6.77 -4.75
N GLU A 113 -20.13 5.43 -4.84
CA GLU A 113 -20.15 4.57 -3.66
C GLU A 113 -18.85 4.65 -2.85
N LEU A 114 -17.69 4.61 -3.53
CA LEU A 114 -16.38 4.65 -2.86
C LEU A 114 -16.03 6.05 -2.33
N ALA A 115 -16.69 7.09 -2.81
CA ALA A 115 -16.54 8.46 -2.28
C ALA A 115 -17.31 8.68 -0.99
N ASP A 116 -18.23 7.79 -0.57
CA ASP A 116 -19.04 7.98 0.65
C ASP A 116 -18.23 7.72 1.91
N THR A 117 -17.68 8.78 2.47
CA THR A 117 -17.00 8.80 3.77
C THR A 117 -17.89 9.38 4.89
N SER A 118 -19.16 9.66 4.63
CA SER A 118 -20.07 10.27 5.57
C SER A 118 -20.21 9.53 6.92
N PRO A 119 -20.08 8.20 7.02
CA PRO A 119 -20.13 7.50 8.30
C PRO A 119 -19.06 7.94 9.31
N MET A 120 -17.86 8.34 8.83
CA MET A 120 -16.77 8.75 9.73
C MET A 120 -17.00 10.11 10.39
N ASP A 121 -17.81 10.97 9.77
CA ASP A 121 -18.08 12.33 10.22
C ASP A 121 -19.41 12.46 11.03
N LYS A 122 -20.15 11.36 11.22
CA LYS A 122 -21.42 11.37 11.95
C LYS A 122 -21.24 11.81 13.40
N LYS A 123 -22.04 12.78 13.84
CA LYS A 123 -22.08 13.22 15.24
C LYS A 123 -22.54 12.06 16.15
N GLY A 124 -21.75 11.78 17.19
CA GLY A 124 -22.02 10.66 18.10
C GLY A 124 -21.63 9.28 17.53
N ARG A 125 -20.84 9.22 16.48
CA ARG A 125 -20.25 7.98 15.94
C ARG A 125 -19.56 7.18 17.04
N LYS A 126 -19.78 5.88 17.07
CA LYS A 126 -19.00 4.95 17.88
C LYS A 126 -17.91 4.30 17.02
N ALA A 127 -16.77 4.00 17.61
CA ALA A 127 -15.66 3.31 16.93
C ALA A 127 -16.06 1.92 16.40
N GLU A 128 -17.03 1.28 17.02
CA GLU A 128 -17.61 -0.02 16.61
C GLU A 128 -18.40 0.10 15.29
N ASP A 129 -19.05 1.23 15.05
CA ASP A 129 -19.86 1.47 13.86
C ASP A 129 -19.02 1.96 12.68
N ALA A 130 -17.97 2.74 12.96
CA ALA A 130 -17.06 3.27 11.94
C ALA A 130 -15.67 3.56 12.57
N LEU A 131 -14.77 2.60 12.47
CA LEU A 131 -13.38 2.79 12.89
C LEU A 131 -12.71 3.85 12.02
N VAL A 132 -12.17 4.89 12.65
CA VAL A 132 -11.39 5.93 11.98
C VAL A 132 -9.93 5.83 12.39
N VAL A 133 -9.03 5.89 11.42
CA VAL A 133 -7.58 5.94 11.60
C VAL A 133 -7.03 7.18 10.90
N ASN A 134 -6.36 8.04 11.66
CA ASN A 134 -5.61 9.15 11.10
C ASN A 134 -4.24 8.62 10.65
N VAL A 135 -3.92 8.81 9.38
CA VAL A 135 -2.65 8.41 8.77
C VAL A 135 -1.83 9.65 8.51
N ARG A 136 -0.65 9.73 9.10
CA ARG A 136 0.30 10.80 8.85
C ARG A 136 1.56 10.25 8.21
N ALA A 137 1.83 10.72 6.99
CA ALA A 137 3.05 10.41 6.25
C ALA A 137 4.18 11.38 6.63
N ASN A 138 5.38 10.83 6.82
CA ASN A 138 6.60 11.56 7.13
C ASN A 138 7.77 10.99 6.31
N LEU A 139 8.84 11.72 6.10
CA LEU A 139 10.08 11.25 5.47
C LEU A 139 10.89 10.37 6.45
N TYR A 140 10.95 9.05 6.35
CA TYR A 140 10.31 8.13 5.39
C TYR A 140 9.59 7.06 6.21
N TRP A 141 8.54 7.41 6.94
CA TRP A 141 7.82 6.54 7.85
C TRP A 141 6.34 6.92 7.95
N TRP A 142 5.51 6.02 8.48
CA TRP A 142 4.07 6.18 8.60
C TRP A 142 3.64 6.16 10.07
N GLU A 143 2.81 7.11 10.47
CA GLU A 143 2.11 7.15 11.74
C GLU A 143 0.65 6.77 11.54
N PHE A 144 0.12 5.98 12.46
CA PHE A 144 -1.28 5.56 12.51
C PHE A 144 -1.85 5.90 13.88
N GLU A 145 -2.76 6.87 13.93
CA GLU A 145 -3.44 7.27 15.14
C GLU A 145 -4.87 6.76 15.13
N TYR A 146 -5.28 6.12 16.22
CA TYR A 146 -6.64 5.64 16.47
C TYR A 146 -7.28 6.57 17.52
N PRO A 147 -7.94 7.66 17.10
CA PRO A 147 -8.36 8.74 18.00
C PRO A 147 -9.36 8.26 19.06
N ASP A 148 -10.27 7.36 18.70
CA ASP A 148 -11.27 6.80 19.64
C ASP A 148 -10.64 5.97 20.76
N TYR A 149 -9.44 5.45 20.54
CA TYR A 149 -8.71 4.61 21.50
C TYR A 149 -7.53 5.33 22.14
N ARG A 150 -7.12 6.51 21.64
CA ARG A 150 -5.91 7.24 22.03
C ARG A 150 -4.65 6.39 21.88
N ILE A 151 -4.56 5.67 20.78
CA ILE A 151 -3.44 4.79 20.45
C ILE A 151 -2.75 5.36 19.21
N ILE A 152 -1.42 5.42 19.26
CA ILE A 152 -0.57 5.79 18.12
C ILE A 152 0.41 4.66 17.87
N THR A 153 0.41 4.13 16.66
CA THR A 153 1.41 3.18 16.17
C THR A 153 2.22 3.79 15.03
N SER A 154 3.33 3.17 14.70
CA SER A 154 4.15 3.59 13.56
C SER A 154 4.64 2.38 12.80
N GLN A 155 4.64 2.46 11.45
CA GLN A 155 5.11 1.43 10.53
C GLN A 155 4.23 0.15 10.47
N GLU A 156 3.38 -0.09 11.45
CA GLU A 156 2.42 -1.19 11.48
C GLU A 156 1.02 -0.65 11.73
N LEU A 157 0.15 -0.79 10.75
CA LEU A 157 -1.28 -0.50 10.81
C LEU A 157 -2.01 -1.77 11.27
N ILE A 158 -2.81 -1.68 12.31
CA ILE A 158 -3.59 -2.79 12.84
C ILE A 158 -5.06 -2.54 12.54
N VAL A 159 -5.74 -3.47 11.90
CA VAL A 159 -7.14 -3.29 11.47
C VAL A 159 -7.98 -4.54 11.67
N PRO A 160 -9.26 -4.39 12.00
CA PRO A 160 -10.20 -5.51 11.99
C PRO A 160 -10.61 -5.88 10.56
N THR A 161 -10.96 -7.18 10.38
CA THR A 161 -11.55 -7.69 9.15
C THR A 161 -13.06 -7.47 9.10
N ASP A 162 -13.64 -7.60 7.91
CA ASP A 162 -15.08 -7.65 7.59
C ASP A 162 -15.87 -6.41 8.01
N GLN A 163 -15.19 -5.28 8.12
CA GLN A 163 -15.83 -3.97 8.33
C GLN A 163 -15.06 -2.86 7.60
N ARG A 164 -15.73 -1.74 7.34
CA ARG A 164 -15.08 -0.55 6.75
C ARG A 164 -14.19 0.13 7.78
N VAL A 165 -12.94 0.35 7.41
CA VAL A 165 -11.98 1.18 8.14
C VAL A 165 -11.81 2.48 7.36
N TYR A 166 -12.10 3.60 7.99
CA TYR A 166 -12.02 4.93 7.39
C TYR A 166 -10.68 5.58 7.72
N PHE A 167 -10.12 6.27 6.76
CA PHE A 167 -8.81 6.88 6.88
C PHE A 167 -8.88 8.38 6.60
N ASN A 168 -8.30 9.18 7.50
CA ASN A 168 -7.90 10.56 7.25
C ASN A 168 -6.42 10.55 6.84
N LEU A 169 -6.09 11.12 5.70
CA LEU A 169 -4.74 11.10 5.14
C LEU A 169 -4.13 12.50 5.12
N LYS A 170 -2.98 12.67 5.78
CA LYS A 170 -2.22 13.91 5.83
C LYS A 170 -0.72 13.65 5.76
N ALA A 171 0.04 14.63 5.37
CA ALA A 171 1.51 14.60 5.40
C ALA A 171 2.05 15.71 6.29
N SER A 172 3.20 15.47 6.94
CA SER A 172 3.87 16.47 7.78
C SER A 172 4.93 17.29 7.05
N ASP A 173 5.39 16.83 5.89
CA ASP A 173 6.58 17.39 5.23
C ASP A 173 6.42 17.59 3.72
N VAL A 174 6.26 16.54 2.95
CA VAL A 174 6.04 16.58 1.50
C VAL A 174 4.87 15.68 1.15
N LYS A 175 4.41 15.73 -0.10
CA LYS A 175 3.38 14.82 -0.60
C LYS A 175 3.91 13.38 -0.61
N HIS A 176 3.10 12.45 -0.10
CA HIS A 176 3.26 11.01 -0.23
C HIS A 176 1.94 10.42 -0.76
N SER A 177 1.87 9.12 -0.99
CA SER A 177 0.60 8.45 -1.32
C SER A 177 0.48 7.14 -0.57
N PHE A 178 -0.62 6.99 0.16
CA PHE A 178 -0.93 5.80 0.95
C PHE A 178 -1.53 4.72 0.04
N TRP A 179 -0.94 3.53 0.03
CA TRP A 179 -1.38 2.46 -0.85
C TRP A 179 -1.19 1.08 -0.23
N ILE A 180 -2.26 0.29 -0.22
CA ILE A 180 -2.26 -1.13 0.13
C ILE A 180 -2.73 -1.89 -1.12
N PRO A 181 -1.83 -2.35 -2.00
CA PRO A 181 -2.14 -2.83 -3.35
C PRO A 181 -3.23 -3.90 -3.42
N SER A 182 -3.24 -4.86 -2.50
CA SER A 182 -4.22 -5.94 -2.49
C SER A 182 -5.60 -5.53 -1.95
N VAL A 183 -5.74 -4.34 -1.36
CA VAL A 183 -6.96 -3.94 -0.65
C VAL A 183 -7.68 -2.78 -1.31
N GLY A 184 -6.95 -1.91 -2.00
CA GLY A 184 -7.54 -0.79 -2.73
C GLY A 184 -6.54 0.07 -3.48
N GLY A 185 -7.06 1.08 -4.18
CA GLY A 185 -6.27 2.10 -4.86
C GLY A 185 -5.50 2.99 -3.90
N LYS A 186 -4.56 3.75 -4.45
CA LYS A 186 -3.78 4.73 -3.69
C LYS A 186 -4.56 6.04 -3.52
N LEU A 187 -4.25 6.76 -2.43
CA LEU A 187 -4.72 8.12 -2.23
C LEU A 187 -3.61 8.97 -1.59
N ASP A 188 -3.47 10.20 -2.08
CA ASP A 188 -2.39 11.09 -1.67
C ASP A 188 -2.56 11.58 -0.24
N THR A 189 -1.43 11.75 0.44
CA THR A 189 -1.31 12.48 1.70
C THR A 189 -0.68 13.84 1.41
N ASN A 190 -1.39 14.92 1.70
CA ASN A 190 -0.97 16.29 1.41
C ASN A 190 -0.66 17.04 2.71
N THR A 191 0.11 18.12 2.60
CA THR A 191 0.48 18.99 3.72
C THR A 191 -0.58 20.06 4.04
N ASP A 192 -1.35 20.43 3.05
CA ASP A 192 -2.29 21.57 3.06
C ASP A 192 -3.76 21.17 3.11
N ASN A 193 -4.08 19.91 2.77
CA ASN A 193 -5.43 19.38 2.86
C ASN A 193 -5.44 17.93 3.37
N GLU A 194 -6.61 17.48 3.80
CA GLU A 194 -6.86 16.13 4.29
C GLU A 194 -7.72 15.38 3.29
N ASN A 195 -7.24 14.20 2.86
CA ASN A 195 -8.00 13.29 2.03
C ASN A 195 -8.64 12.20 2.88
N LYS A 196 -9.83 11.76 2.46
CA LYS A 196 -10.63 10.75 3.18
C LYS A 196 -11.00 9.61 2.24
N PHE A 197 -10.95 8.39 2.73
CA PHE A 197 -11.46 7.20 2.04
C PHE A 197 -11.67 6.07 3.05
N PHE A 198 -12.18 4.95 2.58
CA PHE A 198 -12.27 3.74 3.39
C PHE A 198 -11.68 2.53 2.66
N LEU A 199 -11.29 1.53 3.41
CA LEU A 199 -10.93 0.20 2.93
C LEU A 199 -11.66 -0.86 3.76
N THR A 200 -11.84 -2.05 3.17
CA THR A 200 -12.27 -3.25 3.89
C THR A 200 -11.24 -4.35 3.73
N PHE A 201 -11.13 -5.23 4.69
CA PHE A 201 -10.20 -6.34 4.72
C PHE A 201 -11.01 -7.63 4.88
N ASP A 202 -11.12 -8.43 3.81
CA ASP A 202 -11.85 -9.69 3.84
C ASP A 202 -11.11 -10.72 4.72
N SER A 203 -11.79 -11.34 5.68
CA SER A 203 -11.17 -12.24 6.65
C SER A 203 -10.55 -13.48 6.04
N LYS A 204 -11.20 -14.08 5.03
CA LYS A 204 -10.70 -15.28 4.36
C LYS A 204 -9.43 -14.96 3.54
N ARG A 205 -9.47 -13.90 2.74
CA ARG A 205 -8.34 -13.47 1.91
C ARG A 205 -7.20 -12.92 2.75
N SER A 206 -7.49 -12.30 3.89
CA SER A 206 -6.49 -11.91 4.88
C SER A 206 -5.72 -13.11 5.39
N LYS A 207 -6.40 -14.21 5.74
CA LYS A 207 -5.74 -15.46 6.14
C LYS A 207 -4.89 -16.06 5.02
N GLU A 208 -5.35 -16.02 3.78
CA GLU A 208 -4.57 -16.45 2.62
C GLU A 208 -3.30 -15.60 2.42
N ALA A 209 -3.31 -14.34 2.85
CA ALA A 209 -2.17 -13.44 2.87
C ALA A 209 -1.28 -13.57 4.12
N GLY A 210 -1.63 -14.46 5.07
CA GLY A 210 -0.96 -14.63 6.35
C GLY A 210 -1.29 -13.55 7.36
N ASP A 211 -2.52 -13.02 7.33
CA ASP A 211 -3.06 -11.92 8.14
C ASP A 211 -2.19 -10.65 8.08
N MET A 212 -1.48 -10.49 6.95
CA MET A 212 -0.56 -9.37 6.75
C MET A 212 -0.57 -8.88 5.30
N PHE A 213 -0.72 -7.57 5.10
CA PHE A 213 -0.53 -6.91 3.82
C PHE A 213 0.65 -5.94 3.86
N PHE A 214 1.19 -5.62 2.68
CA PHE A 214 2.26 -4.66 2.51
C PHE A 214 1.69 -3.35 1.98
N GLY A 215 1.94 -2.28 2.73
CA GLY A 215 1.65 -0.93 2.31
C GLY A 215 2.89 -0.26 1.73
N LYS A 216 2.68 0.65 0.79
CA LYS A 216 3.70 1.35 0.01
C LYS A 216 3.46 2.85 0.00
N CYS A 217 4.52 3.64 -0.06
CA CYS A 217 4.44 4.98 -0.59
C CYS A 217 4.35 4.91 -2.12
N ALA A 218 3.36 5.56 -2.70
CA ALA A 218 3.10 5.52 -4.15
C ALA A 218 3.22 6.92 -4.81
N GLU A 219 3.91 7.87 -4.15
CA GLU A 219 4.26 9.18 -4.67
C GLU A 219 5.73 9.49 -4.37
N LEU A 220 6.49 9.92 -5.38
CA LEU A 220 7.93 10.18 -5.25
C LEU A 220 8.17 11.30 -4.23
N CYS A 221 8.76 10.95 -3.09
CA CYS A 221 8.95 11.85 -1.94
C CYS A 221 10.42 12.10 -1.58
N GLY A 222 11.38 11.53 -2.31
CA GLY A 222 12.82 11.72 -2.08
C GLY A 222 13.64 10.43 -2.13
N PRO A 223 14.91 10.45 -1.66
CA PRO A 223 15.88 9.34 -1.85
C PRO A 223 15.42 7.99 -1.33
N SER A 224 14.71 7.95 -0.20
CA SER A 224 14.20 6.70 0.37
C SER A 224 12.72 6.42 0.08
N HIS A 225 12.16 7.00 -0.98
CA HIS A 225 10.80 6.72 -1.42
C HIS A 225 10.51 5.22 -1.55
N ALA A 226 11.36 4.46 -2.23
CA ALA A 226 11.22 3.02 -2.43
C ALA A 226 11.33 2.19 -1.12
N LEU A 227 11.87 2.79 -0.06
CA LEU A 227 12.07 2.19 1.26
C LEU A 227 10.99 2.63 2.28
N MET A 228 10.02 3.42 1.86
CA MET A 228 8.95 3.94 2.70
C MET A 228 7.74 2.98 2.71
N ASP A 229 7.99 1.78 3.19
CA ASP A 229 7.00 0.72 3.32
C ASP A 229 6.38 0.70 4.73
N PHE A 230 5.20 0.11 4.84
CA PHE A 230 4.57 -0.23 6.12
C PHE A 230 3.90 -1.61 6.05
N LYS A 231 3.55 -2.16 7.20
CA LYS A 231 2.81 -3.42 7.32
C LYS A 231 1.39 -3.15 7.77
N VAL A 232 0.48 -3.98 7.31
CA VAL A 232 -0.91 -3.98 7.77
C VAL A 232 -1.20 -5.36 8.36
N LYS A 233 -1.44 -5.40 9.66
CA LYS A 233 -1.87 -6.63 10.35
C LYS A 233 -3.39 -6.63 10.45
N THR A 234 -3.99 -7.69 9.97
CA THR A 234 -5.44 -7.91 10.05
C THR A 234 -5.77 -8.90 11.16
N MET A 235 -6.88 -8.71 11.81
CA MET A 235 -7.38 -9.60 12.86
C MET A 235 -8.90 -9.52 12.94
N SER A 236 -9.55 -10.47 13.61
CA SER A 236 -10.99 -10.39 13.85
C SER A 236 -11.36 -9.14 14.68
N ALA A 237 -12.61 -8.69 14.61
CA ALA A 237 -13.09 -7.56 15.41
C ALA A 237 -12.90 -7.80 16.94
N LYS A 238 -13.05 -9.05 17.40
CA LYS A 238 -12.83 -9.43 18.80
C LYS A 238 -11.36 -9.30 19.21
N GLU A 239 -10.44 -9.77 18.37
CA GLU A 239 -8.99 -9.65 18.60
C GLU A 239 -8.55 -8.19 18.58
N PHE A 240 -9.09 -7.38 17.65
CA PHE A 240 -8.84 -5.94 17.60
C PHE A 240 -9.26 -5.22 18.89
N GLN A 241 -10.41 -5.59 19.45
CA GLN A 241 -10.85 -5.08 20.74
C GLN A 241 -9.93 -5.53 21.90
N GLY A 242 -9.42 -6.77 21.85
CA GLY A 242 -8.38 -7.25 22.76
C GLY A 242 -7.12 -6.42 22.68
N TRP A 243 -6.59 -6.25 21.46
CA TRP A 243 -5.41 -5.42 21.18
C TRP A 243 -5.57 -3.97 21.67
N THR A 244 -6.73 -3.33 21.48
CA THR A 244 -6.94 -1.96 21.97
C THR A 244 -6.91 -1.87 23.50
N LYS A 245 -7.37 -2.91 24.21
CA LYS A 245 -7.27 -3.00 25.67
C LYS A 245 -5.84 -3.18 26.15
N GLU A 246 -5.07 -4.08 25.49
CA GLU A 246 -3.65 -4.30 25.78
C GLU A 246 -2.86 -3.00 25.58
N MET A 247 -3.07 -2.30 24.47
CA MET A 247 -2.42 -1.02 24.19
C MET A 247 -2.78 0.08 25.21
N LYS A 248 -4.01 0.10 25.74
CA LYS A 248 -4.39 1.04 26.80
C LYS A 248 -3.73 0.73 28.15
N ASN A 249 -3.46 -0.55 28.42
CA ASN A 249 -2.84 -1.03 29.64
C ASN A 249 -1.32 -1.26 29.46
N TYR A 250 -0.77 -0.77 28.36
CA TYR A 250 0.63 -0.96 28.00
C TYR A 250 1.57 -0.52 29.13
N LYS A 251 2.53 -1.36 29.42
CA LYS A 251 3.67 -1.04 30.29
C LYS A 251 4.92 -1.60 29.62
N SER A 252 5.95 -0.78 29.51
CA SER A 252 7.23 -1.29 29.03
C SER A 252 7.86 -2.19 30.10
N THR A 253 8.37 -3.34 29.67
CA THR A 253 9.05 -4.28 30.56
C THR A 253 10.57 -4.15 30.38
N THR A 254 11.24 -3.51 31.35
CA THR A 254 12.69 -3.47 31.47
C THR A 254 13.15 -4.45 32.54
N GLU A 255 13.20 -5.75 32.18
CA GLU A 255 13.44 -6.83 33.14
C GLU A 255 14.94 -7.03 33.42
N SER A 256 15.81 -6.95 32.42
CA SER A 256 17.24 -7.17 32.57
C SER A 256 17.99 -5.90 32.97
N ASP A 257 19.13 -6.05 33.65
CA ASP A 257 19.98 -4.90 34.00
C ASP A 257 20.52 -4.20 32.75
N LEU A 258 20.79 -4.95 31.68
CA LEU A 258 21.21 -4.38 30.41
C LEU A 258 20.08 -3.56 29.75
N ALA A 259 18.81 -4.01 29.84
CA ALA A 259 17.67 -3.23 29.35
C ALA A 259 17.46 -1.94 30.16
N LYS A 260 17.69 -1.97 31.48
CA LYS A 260 17.64 -0.75 32.32
C LYS A 260 18.73 0.25 31.92
N GLN A 261 19.96 -0.24 31.68
CA GLN A 261 21.04 0.62 31.14
C GLN A 261 20.64 1.21 29.78
N GLY A 262 20.01 0.42 28.92
CA GLY A 262 19.47 0.88 27.63
C GLY A 262 18.40 1.96 27.79
N GLU A 263 17.51 1.85 28.76
CA GLU A 263 16.51 2.88 29.08
C GLU A 263 17.16 4.19 29.55
N GLU A 264 18.17 4.12 30.41
CA GLU A 264 18.93 5.29 30.86
C GLU A 264 19.66 5.95 29.68
N LEU A 265 20.36 5.16 28.86
CA LEU A 265 21.01 5.65 27.63
C LEU A 265 20.00 6.29 26.67
N PHE A 266 18.82 5.73 26.52
CA PHE A 266 17.76 6.28 25.67
C PHE A 266 17.32 7.68 26.12
N LYS A 267 17.33 7.93 27.44
CA LYS A 267 17.09 9.25 28.04
C LYS A 267 18.31 10.17 27.87
N GLU A 268 19.50 9.70 28.22
CA GLU A 268 20.76 10.50 28.16
C GLU A 268 21.12 10.94 26.76
N LYS A 269 20.94 10.05 25.76
CA LYS A 269 21.19 10.37 24.34
C LYS A 269 20.02 11.16 23.71
N ASN A 270 19.07 11.61 24.53
CA ASN A 270 17.94 12.46 24.14
C ASN A 270 17.01 11.84 23.08
N CYS A 271 16.93 10.51 22.99
CA CYS A 271 16.05 9.81 22.04
C CYS A 271 14.57 10.14 22.27
N LEU A 272 14.17 10.38 23.56
CA LEU A 272 12.81 10.77 23.95
C LEU A 272 12.37 12.12 23.40
N SER A 273 13.29 12.99 22.98
CA SER A 273 12.90 14.26 22.36
C SER A 273 12.13 14.08 21.06
N CYS A 274 12.43 12.98 20.35
CA CYS A 274 11.82 12.65 19.07
C CYS A 274 10.85 11.45 19.16
N HIS A 275 11.23 10.38 19.89
CA HIS A 275 10.45 9.15 19.98
C HIS A 275 9.58 9.09 21.24
N ALA A 276 8.33 8.62 21.10
CA ALA A 276 7.55 8.14 22.24
C ALA A 276 7.77 6.64 22.41
N VAL A 277 7.62 6.14 23.64
CA VAL A 277 7.69 4.73 24.02
C VAL A 277 6.40 4.22 24.64
N GLU A 278 5.37 5.05 24.63
CA GLU A 278 4.01 4.70 25.08
C GLU A 278 3.00 4.87 23.95
N PRO A 279 1.97 4.00 23.83
CA PRO A 279 0.96 4.11 22.79
C PRO A 279 0.16 5.41 22.84
N ASN A 280 -0.10 5.95 24.03
CA ASN A 280 -0.80 7.22 24.23
C ASN A 280 0.19 8.39 24.25
N ASP A 281 0.71 8.74 23.08
CA ASP A 281 1.58 9.92 22.94
C ASP A 281 0.77 11.21 23.05
N LYS A 282 0.94 11.93 24.15
CA LYS A 282 0.21 13.17 24.43
C LYS A 282 0.83 14.43 23.80
N ARG A 283 1.95 14.28 23.10
CA ARG A 283 2.59 15.41 22.40
C ARG A 283 1.68 15.92 21.27
N ALA A 284 1.74 17.21 21.01
CA ALA A 284 1.07 17.79 19.85
C ALA A 284 1.59 17.12 18.57
N GLU A 285 0.76 17.02 17.54
CA GLU A 285 1.11 16.37 16.27
C GLU A 285 2.44 16.89 15.68
N ALA A 286 2.64 18.22 15.70
CA ALA A 286 3.87 18.85 15.22
C ALA A 286 5.14 18.46 16.00
N ALA A 287 4.99 17.99 17.24
CA ALA A 287 6.11 17.55 18.08
C ALA A 287 6.42 16.04 17.92
N ARG A 288 5.58 15.29 17.23
CA ARG A 288 5.78 13.88 16.92
C ARG A 288 6.63 13.75 15.63
N THR A 289 7.93 14.00 15.75
CA THR A 289 8.87 14.09 14.61
C THR A 289 9.53 12.77 14.24
N ALA A 290 9.33 11.72 15.03
CA ALA A 290 9.87 10.39 14.83
C ALA A 290 8.84 9.29 15.19
N PRO A 291 9.02 8.04 14.68
CA PRO A 291 8.12 6.93 14.96
C PRO A 291 7.91 6.67 16.45
N ASN A 292 6.66 6.46 16.87
CA ASN A 292 6.37 5.92 18.20
C ASN A 292 6.94 4.49 18.31
N LEU A 293 7.68 4.18 19.35
CA LEU A 293 8.38 2.91 19.57
C LEU A 293 7.70 1.99 20.59
N ALA A 294 6.50 2.31 21.07
CA ALA A 294 5.82 1.55 22.14
C ALA A 294 5.80 0.03 21.92
N THR A 295 5.63 -0.44 20.69
CA THR A 295 5.61 -1.87 20.37
C THR A 295 6.77 -2.26 19.45
N PHE A 296 7.92 -1.63 19.61
CA PHE A 296 9.08 -1.86 18.74
C PHE A 296 9.54 -3.33 18.79
N GLY A 297 9.54 -3.96 19.96
CA GLY A 297 9.94 -5.36 20.14
C GLY A 297 9.04 -6.39 19.45
N GLU A 298 7.84 -5.99 19.02
CA GLU A 298 6.91 -6.85 18.27
C GLU A 298 6.99 -6.64 16.75
N ARG A 299 7.74 -5.64 16.28
CA ARG A 299 7.83 -5.32 14.86
C ARG A 299 8.64 -6.35 14.10
N THR A 300 8.17 -6.68 12.91
CA THR A 300 8.89 -7.58 12.01
C THR A 300 10.00 -6.88 11.21
N LYS A 301 9.99 -5.54 11.20
CA LYS A 301 10.96 -4.72 10.45
C LYS A 301 11.50 -3.57 11.29
N VAL A 302 12.83 -3.35 11.21
CA VAL A 302 13.47 -2.11 11.65
C VAL A 302 13.50 -1.11 10.48
N ALA A 303 13.25 0.16 10.75
CA ALA A 303 13.15 1.23 9.76
C ALA A 303 12.15 0.96 8.60
N GLY A 304 11.28 -0.04 8.73
CA GLY A 304 10.38 -0.51 7.67
C GLY A 304 11.06 -1.33 6.56
N VAL A 305 12.37 -1.54 6.60
CA VAL A 305 13.19 -2.11 5.52
C VAL A 305 13.78 -3.45 5.87
N LYS A 306 14.63 -3.50 6.90
CA LYS A 306 15.37 -4.70 7.31
C LYS A 306 14.56 -5.57 8.26
N GLU A 307 14.87 -6.86 8.36
CA GLU A 307 14.28 -7.72 9.39
C GLU A 307 14.62 -7.20 10.80
N SER A 308 13.66 -7.26 11.71
CA SER A 308 13.84 -6.81 13.09
C SER A 308 14.56 -7.92 13.89
N ASN A 309 15.88 -7.95 13.73
CA ASN A 309 16.79 -8.79 14.49
C ASN A 309 17.90 -7.93 15.12
N GLU A 310 18.67 -8.52 16.00
CA GLU A 310 19.74 -7.84 16.73
C GLU A 310 20.73 -7.11 15.81
N GLU A 311 21.24 -7.84 14.80
CA GLU A 311 22.21 -7.31 13.85
C GLU A 311 21.69 -6.04 13.13
N ASN A 312 20.48 -6.13 12.57
CA ASN A 312 19.89 -5.05 11.80
C ASN A 312 19.47 -3.85 12.67
N VAL A 313 19.01 -4.07 13.91
CA VAL A 313 18.69 -2.97 14.84
C VAL A 313 19.96 -2.26 15.26
N LYS A 314 21.03 -2.97 15.62
CA LYS A 314 22.33 -2.38 15.95
C LYS A 314 22.94 -1.65 14.75
N ALA A 315 22.85 -2.21 13.54
CA ALA A 315 23.28 -1.53 12.32
C ALA A 315 22.51 -0.22 12.08
N TRP A 316 21.18 -0.23 12.28
CA TRP A 316 20.35 0.97 12.19
C TRP A 316 20.76 2.04 13.23
N LEU A 317 21.00 1.65 14.46
CA LEU A 317 21.43 2.57 15.53
C LEU A 317 22.82 3.16 15.26
N LYS A 318 23.73 2.43 14.61
CA LYS A 318 25.08 2.90 14.29
C LYS A 318 25.15 3.79 13.05
N ASP A 319 24.39 3.45 12.00
CA ASP A 319 24.40 4.17 10.72
C ASP A 319 23.04 4.09 10.02
N PRO A 320 22.09 4.95 10.43
CA PRO A 320 20.77 5.01 9.80
C PRO A 320 20.84 5.39 8.32
N GLU A 321 21.83 6.22 7.93
CA GLU A 321 21.97 6.73 6.56
C GLU A 321 22.26 5.61 5.55
N SER A 322 23.10 4.64 5.92
CA SER A 322 23.42 3.51 5.04
C SER A 322 22.22 2.60 4.73
N ILE A 323 21.25 2.56 5.64
CA ILE A 323 20.05 1.71 5.49
C ILE A 323 18.90 2.47 4.82
N LYS A 324 18.75 3.76 5.16
CA LYS A 324 17.64 4.60 4.68
C LYS A 324 18.12 6.03 4.42
N PRO A 325 18.72 6.28 3.26
CA PRO A 325 19.31 7.58 2.93
C PRO A 325 18.33 8.76 3.08
N GLY A 326 18.81 9.87 3.65
CA GLY A 326 18.00 11.08 3.85
C GLY A 326 16.99 10.97 4.99
N ASN A 327 17.13 9.99 5.89
CA ASN A 327 16.31 9.90 7.10
C ASN A 327 16.64 11.03 8.09
N LYS A 328 15.66 11.41 8.92
CA LYS A 328 15.81 12.51 9.90
C LYS A 328 16.56 12.10 11.18
N MET A 329 16.89 10.82 11.36
CA MET A 329 17.58 10.32 12.55
C MET A 329 19.10 10.46 12.44
N THR A 330 19.64 10.46 11.22
CA THR A 330 21.07 10.59 10.93
C THR A 330 21.64 11.89 11.51
N GLY A 331 22.71 11.78 12.29
CA GLY A 331 23.41 12.93 12.85
C GLY A 331 22.71 13.62 14.02
N THR A 332 21.62 13.09 14.56
CA THR A 332 20.88 13.68 15.69
C THR A 332 21.42 13.27 17.07
N TYR A 333 22.32 12.29 17.12
CA TYR A 333 22.96 11.80 18.35
C TYR A 333 24.43 11.44 18.07
N PRO A 334 25.30 11.40 19.12
CA PRO A 334 26.68 11.03 18.94
C PRO A 334 26.86 9.57 18.56
N LYS A 335 28.02 9.23 18.00
CA LYS A 335 28.38 7.84 17.70
C LYS A 335 28.21 6.96 18.94
N LEU A 336 27.50 5.84 18.79
CA LEU A 336 27.30 4.85 19.84
C LEU A 336 28.40 3.80 19.82
N SER A 337 28.88 3.40 20.98
CA SER A 337 29.77 2.24 21.16
C SER A 337 28.99 0.93 20.97
N ASP A 338 29.72 -0.19 20.88
CA ASP A 338 29.10 -1.52 20.80
C ASP A 338 28.28 -1.82 22.05
N SER A 339 28.80 -1.53 23.24
CA SER A 339 28.09 -1.73 24.49
C SER A 339 26.84 -0.85 24.64
N GLU A 340 26.87 0.41 24.17
CA GLU A 340 25.69 1.27 24.16
C GLU A 340 24.62 0.75 23.19
N THR A 341 25.02 0.27 22.01
CA THR A 341 24.06 -0.33 21.06
C THR A 341 23.47 -1.63 21.56
N ASP A 342 24.23 -2.44 22.33
CA ASP A 342 23.76 -3.67 22.97
C ASP A 342 22.68 -3.36 24.01
N ALA A 343 22.92 -2.40 24.87
CA ALA A 343 21.98 -1.98 25.90
C ALA A 343 20.71 -1.36 25.28
N LEU A 344 20.85 -0.48 24.30
CA LEU A 344 19.71 0.10 23.58
C LEU A 344 18.88 -0.97 22.85
N TYR A 345 19.52 -1.96 22.24
CA TYR A 345 18.81 -3.08 21.60
C TYR A 345 17.97 -3.85 22.61
N GLU A 346 18.51 -4.23 23.76
CA GLU A 346 17.77 -4.97 24.80
C GLU A 346 16.60 -4.15 25.36
N TYR A 347 16.77 -2.85 25.54
CA TYR A 347 15.68 -1.95 25.91
C TYR A 347 14.58 -1.93 24.84
N LEU A 348 14.93 -1.65 23.58
CA LEU A 348 13.97 -1.55 22.47
C LEU A 348 13.23 -2.89 22.23
N LYS A 349 13.90 -4.01 22.35
CA LYS A 349 13.32 -5.35 22.27
C LYS A 349 12.30 -5.61 23.38
N GLY A 350 12.49 -4.99 24.55
CA GLY A 350 11.57 -5.04 25.68
C GLY A 350 10.29 -4.22 25.50
N LEU A 351 10.24 -3.31 24.51
CA LEU A 351 9.06 -2.49 24.21
C LEU A 351 7.99 -3.32 23.46
N LYS A 352 7.21 -4.08 24.23
CA LYS A 352 6.14 -4.99 23.74
C LYS A 352 4.96 -5.01 24.71
N THR A 353 3.80 -5.50 24.25
CA THR A 353 2.66 -5.76 25.14
C THR A 353 2.94 -6.97 26.04
N GLU A 354 2.39 -6.99 27.25
CA GLU A 354 2.64 -8.07 28.24
C GLU A 354 2.18 -9.47 27.76
N SER A 355 1.33 -9.54 26.73
CA SER A 355 0.71 -10.78 26.25
C SER A 355 1.54 -11.56 25.21
N LYS A 356 2.77 -11.11 24.90
CA LYS A 356 3.60 -11.76 23.87
C LYS A 356 5.02 -12.04 24.33
#